data_0d175bf1f703c3bad077aa4614445aae
#
_entry.id   0d175bf1f703c3bad077aa4614445aae
#
_cell.length_a   1.000
_cell.length_b   1.000
_cell.length_c   1.000
_cell.angle_alpha   90.00
_cell.angle_beta   90.00
_cell.angle_gamma   90.00
#
_symmetry.space_group_name_H-M   'P 1'
#
loop_
_entity.id
_entity.type
_entity.pdbx_description
1 polymer ?
#
loop_
_entity_poly.entity_id
_entity_poly.type
_entity_poly.pdbx_seq_one_letter_code
_entity_poly.pdbx_strand_id
1 'polypeptide(L)'
;MVINMEYIIYPTNKKITLPKKGYFYKGDSGEEIMIISSFLASNFMGYESKTGVKINDMLGDYFGDNLTAWVKLFQASNGLEADGGIGQITLAKLREYGMDA
;
A
#
# COMPACT_ATOMS: atom_id res chain seq x y z
N MET A 1 -11.66 -18.66 -16.13
CA MET A 1 -11.83 -18.08 -14.89
C MET A 1 -12.07 -16.61 -15.01
N VAL A 2 -12.85 -16.16 -14.17
CA VAL A 2 -13.14 -14.78 -14.19
C VAL A 2 -12.13 -14.05 -13.41
N ILE A 3 -11.56 -13.07 -14.02
CA ILE A 3 -10.69 -12.24 -13.32
C ILE A 3 -11.53 -11.29 -12.54
N ASN A 4 -11.23 -11.16 -11.32
CA ASN A 4 -11.90 -10.17 -10.55
C ASN A 4 -11.27 -8.85 -10.86
N MET A 5 -11.88 -8.13 -11.76
CA MET A 5 -11.30 -6.90 -12.25
C MET A 5 -11.12 -5.85 -11.19
N GLU A 6 -11.81 -6.01 -10.07
CA GLU A 6 -11.67 -5.03 -9.00
C GLU A 6 -10.30 -5.06 -8.37
N TYR A 7 -9.62 -6.21 -8.46
CA TYR A 7 -8.33 -6.34 -7.81
C TYR A 7 -7.20 -6.45 -8.76
N ILE A 8 -7.39 -6.11 -9.97
CA ILE A 8 -6.34 -6.15 -10.83
C ILE A 8 -5.56 -5.08 -10.79
N ILE A 9 -4.64 -5.51 -10.77
CA ILE A 9 -3.72 -5.17 -10.51
C ILE A 9 -2.85 -4.40 -11.36
N TYR A 10 -2.46 -3.33 -10.92
CA TYR A 10 -1.49 -2.47 -11.47
C TYR A 10 -0.15 -3.16 -11.33
N PRO A 11 0.69 -3.14 -12.33
CA PRO A 11 2.00 -3.76 -12.22
C PRO A 11 2.77 -3.18 -11.04
N THR A 12 3.29 -4.05 -10.20
CA THR A 12 4.03 -3.60 -9.03
C THR A 12 5.53 -3.76 -9.21
N ASN A 13 5.96 -4.03 -10.44
CA ASN A 13 7.39 -4.15 -10.71
C ASN A 13 8.02 -2.83 -11.13
N LYS A 14 7.26 -1.75 -11.16
CA LYS A 14 7.82 -0.45 -11.42
C LYS A 14 8.47 0.08 -10.16
N LYS A 15 9.68 0.58 -10.29
CA LYS A 15 10.43 1.04 -9.13
C LYS A 15 9.77 2.24 -8.49
N ILE A 16 9.55 2.15 -7.19
CA ILE A 16 8.99 3.24 -6.41
C ILE A 16 10.12 4.11 -5.89
N THR A 17 9.99 5.41 -6.05
CA THR A 17 10.93 6.36 -5.52
C THR A 17 10.19 7.30 -4.58
N LEU A 18 10.73 7.53 -3.40
CA LEU A 18 10.10 8.44 -2.45
C LEU A 18 10.14 9.87 -2.98
N PRO A 19 9.13 10.66 -2.66
CA PRO A 19 9.12 12.07 -3.06
C PRO A 19 10.19 12.84 -2.30
N LYS A 20 10.39 14.09 -2.72
CA LYS A 20 11.43 14.94 -2.13
C LYS A 20 11.30 15.05 -0.63
N LYS A 21 10.06 15.07 -0.10
CA LYS A 21 9.87 15.17 1.33
C LYS A 21 10.25 13.90 2.08
N GLY A 22 10.54 12.81 1.37
CA GLY A 22 11.08 11.61 1.98
C GLY A 22 10.05 10.56 2.39
N TYR A 23 8.79 10.78 2.15
CA TYR A 23 7.75 9.82 2.52
C TYR A 23 6.47 10.09 1.75
N PHE A 24 5.63 9.07 1.66
CA PHE A 24 4.24 9.23 1.20
C PHE A 24 3.35 9.27 2.42
N TYR A 25 2.31 10.06 2.37
CA TYR A 25 1.41 10.20 3.50
C TYR A 25 0.01 10.58 3.02
N LYS A 26 -0.94 10.50 3.90
CA LYS A 26 -2.31 10.87 3.61
C LYS A 26 -2.36 12.24 2.93
N GLY A 27 -3.08 12.29 1.83
CA GLY A 27 -3.18 13.48 1.00
C GLY A 27 -2.39 13.39 -0.29
N ASP A 28 -1.43 12.47 -0.37
CA ASP A 28 -0.64 12.31 -1.59
C ASP A 28 -1.43 11.54 -2.63
N SER A 29 -1.05 11.70 -3.88
CA SER A 29 -1.68 10.98 -4.98
C SER A 29 -0.66 10.72 -6.07
N GLY A 30 -1.00 9.82 -6.96
CA GLY A 30 -0.14 9.52 -8.09
C GLY A 30 0.02 8.05 -8.33
N GLU A 31 0.82 7.72 -9.33
CA GLU A 31 1.04 6.34 -9.74
C GLU A 31 1.66 5.50 -8.63
N GLU A 32 2.57 6.10 -7.88
CA GLU A 32 3.22 5.37 -6.80
C GLU A 32 2.21 4.89 -5.76
N ILE A 33 1.21 5.72 -5.47
CA ILE A 33 0.16 5.34 -4.53
C ILE A 33 -0.67 4.20 -5.10
N MET A 34 -0.96 4.25 -6.40
CA MET A 34 -1.68 3.15 -7.05
C MET A 34 -0.88 1.85 -6.93
N ILE A 35 0.42 1.91 -7.16
CA ILE A 35 1.26 0.72 -7.08
C ILE A 35 1.29 0.17 -5.66
N ILE A 36 1.48 1.04 -4.68
CA ILE A 36 1.55 0.63 -3.29
C ILE A 36 0.23 0.01 -2.84
N SER A 37 -0.89 0.67 -3.13
CA SER A 37 -2.18 0.13 -2.73
C SER A 37 -2.48 -1.20 -3.42
N SER A 38 -2.09 -1.32 -4.69
CA SER A 38 -2.26 -2.58 -5.43
C SER A 38 -1.43 -3.69 -4.83
N PHE A 39 -0.20 -3.39 -4.42
CA PHE A 39 0.67 -4.38 -3.81
C PHE A 39 0.07 -4.87 -2.49
N LEU A 40 -0.39 -3.95 -1.66
CA LEU A 40 -1.01 -4.32 -0.40
C LEU A 40 -2.27 -5.16 -0.64
N ALA A 41 -3.09 -4.76 -1.59
CA ALA A 41 -4.30 -5.51 -1.91
C ALA A 41 -3.98 -6.93 -2.35
N SER A 42 -2.96 -7.08 -3.19
CA SER A 42 -2.62 -8.39 -3.76
C SER A 42 -1.99 -9.33 -2.75
N ASN A 43 -1.27 -8.79 -1.79
CA ASN A 43 -0.47 -9.62 -0.90
C ASN A 43 -1.03 -9.75 0.52
N PHE A 44 -1.93 -8.86 0.91
CA PHE A 44 -2.42 -8.83 2.28
C PHE A 44 -3.94 -8.73 2.34
N MET A 45 -4.62 -9.58 1.57
CA MET A 45 -6.08 -9.51 1.46
C MET A 45 -6.77 -9.65 2.82
N GLY A 46 -6.15 -10.37 3.75
CA GLY A 46 -6.71 -10.52 5.08
C GLY A 46 -6.84 -9.22 5.86
N TYR A 47 -6.18 -8.17 5.40
CA TYR A 47 -6.29 -6.88 6.07
C TYR A 47 -7.69 -6.30 5.98
N GLU A 48 -8.51 -6.74 5.02
CA GLU A 48 -9.89 -6.29 4.96
C GLU A 48 -10.63 -6.55 6.27
N SER A 49 -10.53 -7.77 6.77
CA SER A 49 -11.25 -8.11 7.99
C SER A 49 -10.64 -7.47 9.22
N LYS A 50 -9.32 -7.30 9.20
CA LYS A 50 -8.63 -6.76 10.36
C LYS A 50 -8.79 -5.26 10.50
N THR A 51 -8.87 -4.54 9.40
CA THR A 51 -9.02 -3.09 9.44
C THR A 51 -10.46 -2.65 9.32
N GLY A 52 -11.33 -3.50 8.79
CA GLY A 52 -12.68 -3.10 8.43
C GLY A 52 -12.75 -2.29 7.13
N VAL A 53 -11.62 -2.14 6.44
CA VAL A 53 -11.56 -1.37 5.20
C VAL A 53 -11.39 -2.33 4.03
N LYS A 54 -12.34 -2.33 3.12
CA LYS A 54 -12.32 -3.23 1.97
C LYS A 54 -11.30 -2.79 0.95
N ILE A 55 -10.81 -3.75 0.18
CA ILE A 55 -9.83 -3.48 -0.87
C ILE A 55 -10.33 -2.37 -1.80
N ASN A 56 -11.58 -2.44 -2.22
CA ASN A 56 -12.13 -1.45 -3.15
C ASN A 56 -12.14 -0.05 -2.57
N ASP A 57 -12.13 0.08 -1.26
CA ASP A 57 -12.17 1.39 -0.63
C ASP A 57 -10.78 1.98 -0.42
N MET A 58 -9.75 1.14 -0.44
CA MET A 58 -8.40 1.66 -0.25
C MET A 58 -7.56 1.66 -1.53
N LEU A 59 -7.95 0.85 -2.51
CA LEU A 59 -7.20 0.71 -3.75
C LEU A 59 -7.36 1.95 -4.61
N GLY A 60 -6.28 2.50 -5.08
CA GLY A 60 -6.35 3.65 -5.97
C GLY A 60 -5.10 4.49 -5.89
N ASP A 61 -5.16 5.63 -6.55
CA ASP A 61 -4.02 6.53 -6.64
C ASP A 61 -4.06 7.68 -5.64
N TYR A 62 -4.97 7.62 -4.68
CA TYR A 62 -5.06 8.63 -3.63
C TYR A 62 -4.82 8.00 -2.27
N PHE A 63 -3.91 8.60 -1.51
CA PHE A 63 -3.59 8.13 -0.17
C PHE A 63 -4.57 8.78 0.80
N GLY A 64 -5.64 8.09 1.08
CA GLY A 64 -6.66 8.59 2.00
C GLY A 64 -6.63 7.83 3.31
N ASP A 65 -7.69 7.98 4.10
CA ASP A 65 -7.80 7.34 5.41
C ASP A 65 -7.81 5.82 5.28
N ASN A 66 -8.41 5.31 4.22
CA ASN A 66 -8.54 3.87 4.06
C ASN A 66 -7.19 3.22 3.81
N LEU A 67 -6.39 3.81 2.92
CA LEU A 67 -5.04 3.29 2.69
C LEU A 67 -4.19 3.45 3.95
N THR A 68 -4.37 4.57 4.66
CA THR A 68 -3.65 4.79 5.91
C THR A 68 -3.87 3.66 6.90
N ALA A 69 -5.12 3.18 7.02
CA ALA A 69 -5.42 2.09 7.94
C ALA A 69 -4.66 0.81 7.56
N TRP A 70 -4.60 0.50 6.27
CA TRP A 70 -3.86 -0.67 5.81
C TRP A 70 -2.36 -0.52 6.03
N VAL A 71 -1.82 0.68 5.80
CA VAL A 71 -0.41 0.94 6.03
C VAL A 71 -0.06 0.77 7.50
N LYS A 72 -0.90 1.28 8.39
CA LYS A 72 -0.66 1.12 9.82
C LYS A 72 -0.66 -0.34 10.24
N LEU A 73 -1.57 -1.13 9.70
CA LEU A 73 -1.59 -2.56 10.03
C LEU A 73 -0.34 -3.25 9.50
N PHE A 74 0.08 -2.91 8.29
CA PHE A 74 1.30 -3.46 7.73
C PHE A 74 2.50 -3.14 8.63
N GLN A 75 2.58 -1.89 9.06
CA GLN A 75 3.67 -1.45 9.93
C GLN A 75 3.64 -2.21 11.26
N ALA A 76 2.49 -2.25 11.91
CA ALA A 76 2.38 -2.94 13.19
C ALA A 76 2.70 -4.42 13.06
N SER A 77 2.25 -5.05 11.98
CA SER A 77 2.47 -6.48 11.76
C SER A 77 3.95 -6.80 11.52
N ASN A 78 4.73 -5.80 11.17
CA ASN A 78 6.14 -5.99 10.89
C ASN A 78 7.07 -5.33 11.91
N GLY A 79 6.51 -4.95 13.06
CA GLY A 79 7.31 -4.37 14.13
C GLY A 79 7.81 -2.98 13.86
N LEU A 80 7.17 -2.25 12.95
CA LEU A 80 7.54 -0.88 12.63
C LEU A 80 6.62 0.07 13.37
N GLU A 81 7.05 1.32 13.46
CA GLU A 81 6.18 2.34 14.02
C GLU A 81 4.97 2.52 13.11
N ALA A 82 3.78 2.42 13.68
CA ALA A 82 2.55 2.47 12.90
C ALA A 82 2.06 3.91 12.75
N ASP A 83 2.83 4.70 12.04
CA ASP A 83 2.50 6.12 11.85
C ASP A 83 1.66 6.39 10.60
N GLY A 84 1.47 5.38 9.77
CA GLY A 84 0.63 5.50 8.58
C GLY A 84 1.31 6.09 7.37
N GLY A 85 2.54 6.54 7.50
CA GLY A 85 3.29 7.08 6.36
C GLY A 85 4.25 6.04 5.81
N ILE A 86 4.66 6.22 4.57
CA ILE A 86 5.58 5.29 3.93
C ILE A 86 6.88 6.02 3.66
N GLY A 87 7.82 5.91 4.59
CA GLY A 87 9.16 6.42 4.42
C GLY A 87 10.09 5.31 4.04
N GLN A 88 11.40 5.54 4.22
CA GLN A 88 12.40 4.57 3.80
C GLN A 88 12.25 3.21 4.47
N ILE A 89 11.94 3.19 5.75
CA ILE A 89 11.87 1.94 6.49
C ILE A 89 10.68 1.10 6.03
N THR A 90 9.52 1.72 5.92
CA THR A 90 8.32 1.01 5.46
C THR A 90 8.47 0.58 4.01
N LEU A 91 9.05 1.44 3.16
CA LEU A 91 9.26 1.08 1.77
C LEU A 91 10.21 -0.10 1.65
N ALA A 92 11.28 -0.11 2.45
CA ALA A 92 12.22 -1.23 2.45
C ALA A 92 11.52 -2.53 2.85
N LYS A 93 10.62 -2.45 3.84
CA LYS A 93 9.88 -3.64 4.26
C LYS A 93 8.93 -4.14 3.17
N LEU A 94 8.28 -3.23 2.47
CA LEU A 94 7.44 -3.61 1.32
C LEU A 94 8.25 -4.31 0.25
N ARG A 95 9.48 -3.83 0.02
CA ARG A 95 10.37 -4.45 -0.95
C ARG A 95 10.80 -5.85 -0.52
N GLU A 96 10.94 -6.09 0.77
CA GLU A 96 11.23 -7.44 1.26
C GLU A 96 10.14 -8.42 0.88
N TYR A 97 8.91 -7.95 0.75
CA TYR A 97 7.79 -8.79 0.33
C TYR A 97 7.67 -8.87 -1.18
N GLY A 98 8.53 -8.20 -1.92
CA GLY A 98 8.59 -8.32 -3.37
C GLY A 98 8.10 -7.12 -4.15
N MET A 99 7.75 -6.01 -3.50
CA MET A 99 7.31 -4.86 -4.24
C MET A 99 8.47 -4.30 -5.09
N ASP A 100 8.13 -3.85 -6.27
CA ASP A 100 9.05 -3.29 -7.28
C ASP A 100 10.29 -4.15 -7.55
N ALA A 101 10.13 -5.43 -7.37
CA ALA A 101 11.20 -6.40 -7.63
C ALA A 101 11.43 -6.60 -9.15
#